data_accdcf7996d04ecadf6f73052aeaf712
#
_entry.id   accdcf7996d04ecadf6f73052aeaf712
#
_cell.length_a   1.000
_cell.length_b   1.000
_cell.length_c   1.000
_cell.angle_alpha   90.00
_cell.angle_beta   90.00
_cell.angle_gamma   90.00
#
_symmetry.space_group_name_H-M   'P 1'
#
loop_
_entity.id
_entity.type
_entity.pdbx_description
1 polymer ?
#
loop_
_entity_poly.entity_id
_entity_poly.type
_entity_poly.pdbx_seq_one_letter_code
_entity_poly.pdbx_strand_id
1 'polypeptide(L)'
;MRILSTLAAASMALALPALASAAAPEPPAGVKNIVIVHGAFTDGSGWRVVHDILIHKGYNVRIVQEPMTSFAEDVAATRNAVVASTGPVILVGHDYGGSVITEAGARPKVKALVYVAAFQPDAGENTNQLADSMPKPSDAIKTTFDGHYYFDPARFGADYAGDLPSNRTDFMAVSQVPATIAAFGAAPFSIAWHDKPSYAIVATEDHVVSPDLQRWMYKRSGAKVTEISASHAVEISQPEAVARVIEDAALHAN
;
A
#
# COMPACT_ATOMS: atom_id res chain seq x y z
N MET A 1 42.67 57.61 -56.31
CA MET A 1 41.62 57.82 -55.28
C MET A 1 41.01 56.48 -54.95
N ARG A 2 41.44 55.84 -53.84
CA ARG A 2 40.95 54.50 -53.39
C ARG A 2 40.00 54.74 -52.26
N ILE A 3 38.74 54.29 -52.41
CA ILE A 3 37.75 54.36 -51.38
C ILE A 3 37.76 52.99 -50.67
N LEU A 4 38.16 52.98 -49.37
CA LEU A 4 38.04 51.82 -48.52
C LEU A 4 36.65 51.81 -47.88
N SER A 5 35.88 50.72 -48.17
CA SER A 5 34.62 50.46 -47.53
C SER A 5 34.88 49.56 -46.34
N THR A 6 34.59 50.04 -45.15
CA THR A 6 34.61 49.27 -43.91
C THR A 6 33.29 48.61 -43.69
N LEU A 7 33.26 47.25 -43.71
CA LEU A 7 32.09 46.46 -43.27
C LEU A 7 32.16 46.31 -41.74
N ALA A 8 31.15 46.81 -41.05
CA ALA A 8 30.91 46.54 -39.64
C ALA A 8 30.11 45.25 -39.50
N ALA A 9 30.70 44.22 -38.91
CA ALA A 9 29.99 42.98 -38.56
C ALA A 9 29.33 43.16 -37.19
N ALA A 10 27.99 43.17 -37.18
CA ALA A 10 27.19 43.15 -35.96
C ALA A 10 27.06 41.70 -35.46
N SER A 11 27.72 41.40 -34.34
CA SER A 11 27.58 40.11 -33.67
C SER A 11 26.29 40.10 -32.82
N MET A 12 25.29 39.36 -33.24
CA MET A 12 24.05 39.15 -32.52
C MET A 12 24.27 37.99 -31.53
N ALA A 13 24.43 38.31 -30.23
CA ALA A 13 24.51 37.29 -29.18
C ALA A 13 23.10 36.72 -28.91
N LEU A 14 22.87 35.46 -29.28
CA LEU A 14 21.67 34.69 -28.85
C LEU A 14 21.80 34.35 -27.37
N ALA A 15 21.01 35.01 -26.53
CA ALA A 15 20.83 34.61 -25.14
C ALA A 15 19.93 33.36 -25.11
N LEU A 16 20.52 32.20 -24.82
CA LEU A 16 19.75 30.98 -24.52
C LEU A 16 19.09 31.17 -23.15
N PRO A 17 17.76 30.89 -23.04
CA PRO A 17 17.11 30.88 -21.75
C PRO A 17 17.71 29.76 -20.90
N ALA A 18 18.22 30.11 -19.71
CA ALA A 18 18.63 29.13 -18.71
C ALA A 18 17.37 28.35 -18.28
N LEU A 19 17.34 27.07 -18.61
CA LEU A 19 16.35 26.15 -18.05
C LEU A 19 16.53 26.12 -16.52
N ALA A 20 15.64 26.76 -15.79
CA ALA A 20 15.59 26.63 -14.34
C ALA A 20 15.38 25.14 -14.00
N SER A 21 16.43 24.49 -13.51
CA SER A 21 16.34 23.16 -12.94
C SER A 21 15.38 23.27 -11.75
N ALA A 22 14.23 22.61 -11.82
CA ALA A 22 13.35 22.49 -10.66
C ALA A 22 14.17 21.87 -9.52
N ALA A 23 14.28 22.58 -8.39
CA ALA A 23 14.96 22.06 -7.22
C ALA A 23 14.28 20.74 -6.83
N ALA A 24 15.09 19.71 -6.52
CA ALA A 24 14.56 18.47 -5.99
C ALA A 24 13.74 18.79 -4.73
N PRO A 25 12.57 18.13 -4.52
CA PRO A 25 11.76 18.38 -3.34
C PRO A 25 12.61 18.16 -2.08
N GLU A 26 12.43 19.03 -1.08
CA GLU A 26 13.10 18.85 0.21
C GLU A 26 12.67 17.51 0.82
N PRO A 27 13.62 16.77 1.43
CA PRO A 27 13.28 15.50 2.07
C PRO A 27 12.22 15.72 3.15
N PRO A 28 11.16 14.88 3.21
CA PRO A 28 10.12 15.02 4.23
C PRO A 28 10.73 14.87 5.63
N ALA A 29 10.09 15.50 6.62
CA ALA A 29 10.42 15.26 8.03
C ALA A 29 10.06 13.83 8.45
N GLY A 30 10.71 13.31 9.51
CA GLY A 30 10.42 11.99 10.06
C GLY A 30 11.04 10.83 9.26
N VAL A 31 10.32 9.70 9.21
CA VAL A 31 10.76 8.48 8.52
C VAL A 31 10.57 8.61 7.00
N LYS A 32 11.63 8.39 6.25
CA LYS A 32 11.64 8.62 4.79
C LYS A 32 11.37 7.39 3.95
N ASN A 33 11.56 6.18 4.50
CA ASN A 33 11.37 4.96 3.73
C ASN A 33 10.01 4.35 4.05
N ILE A 34 9.27 4.03 2.99
CA ILE A 34 7.96 3.41 3.05
C ILE A 34 8.04 2.09 2.30
N VAL A 35 7.63 1.01 2.95
CA VAL A 35 7.49 -0.31 2.34
C VAL A 35 6.02 -0.68 2.33
N ILE A 36 5.47 -0.97 1.16
CA ILE A 36 4.05 -1.26 0.94
C ILE A 36 3.90 -2.73 0.56
N VAL A 37 2.94 -3.38 1.19
CA VAL A 37 2.56 -4.78 1.01
C VAL A 37 1.13 -4.83 0.50
N HIS A 38 0.91 -5.40 -0.68
CA HIS A 38 -0.42 -5.47 -1.31
C HIS A 38 -1.32 -6.52 -0.64
N GLY A 39 -2.59 -6.52 -0.99
CA GLY A 39 -3.57 -7.50 -0.55
C GLY A 39 -3.69 -8.70 -1.49
N ALA A 40 -4.56 -9.64 -1.13
CA ALA A 40 -4.91 -10.77 -1.97
C ALA A 40 -5.71 -10.34 -3.22
N PHE A 41 -5.72 -11.20 -4.22
CA PHE A 41 -6.41 -11.03 -5.51
C PHE A 41 -5.90 -9.90 -6.38
N THR A 42 -4.97 -9.10 -5.90
CA THR A 42 -4.32 -8.00 -6.61
C THR A 42 -2.80 -8.10 -6.47
N ASP A 43 -2.09 -7.22 -7.13
CA ASP A 43 -0.65 -7.09 -7.01
C ASP A 43 -0.25 -5.64 -6.62
N GLY A 44 1.04 -5.39 -6.56
CA GLY A 44 1.56 -4.08 -6.20
C GLY A 44 1.23 -2.96 -7.18
N SER A 45 0.73 -3.25 -8.39
CA SER A 45 0.42 -2.22 -9.39
C SER A 45 -0.73 -1.29 -8.99
N GLY A 46 -1.65 -1.77 -8.13
CA GLY A 46 -2.73 -0.95 -7.56
C GLY A 46 -2.21 0.26 -6.79
N TRP A 47 -1.03 0.16 -6.22
CA TRP A 47 -0.40 1.19 -5.41
C TRP A 47 0.31 2.30 -6.18
N ARG A 48 0.29 2.24 -7.52
CA ARG A 48 1.04 3.17 -8.37
C ARG A 48 0.77 4.64 -8.04
N VAL A 49 -0.49 5.05 -7.89
CA VAL A 49 -0.82 6.47 -7.66
C VAL A 49 -0.35 6.92 -6.28
N VAL A 50 -0.55 6.11 -5.24
CA VAL A 50 -0.01 6.39 -3.89
C VAL A 50 1.51 6.48 -3.93
N HIS A 51 2.19 5.56 -4.63
CA HIS A 51 3.64 5.60 -4.84
C HIS A 51 4.06 6.93 -5.47
N ASP A 52 3.43 7.34 -6.56
CA ASP A 52 3.79 8.56 -7.30
C ASP A 52 3.61 9.81 -6.42
N ILE A 53 2.51 9.88 -5.63
CA ILE A 53 2.28 10.97 -4.67
C ILE A 53 3.42 11.04 -3.64
N LEU A 54 3.78 9.91 -3.04
CA LEU A 54 4.80 9.84 -2.00
C LEU A 54 6.19 10.15 -2.54
N ILE A 55 6.55 9.66 -3.74
CA ILE A 55 7.82 9.97 -4.41
C ILE A 55 7.94 11.47 -4.71
N HIS A 56 6.88 12.10 -5.21
CA HIS A 56 6.87 13.56 -5.46
C HIS A 56 7.06 14.38 -4.18
N LYS A 57 6.73 13.81 -3.01
CA LYS A 57 6.95 14.41 -1.69
C LYS A 57 8.31 14.06 -1.08
N GLY A 58 9.17 13.35 -1.81
CA GLY A 58 10.53 13.03 -1.40
C GLY A 58 10.69 11.78 -0.52
N TYR A 59 9.66 10.93 -0.41
CA TYR A 59 9.77 9.63 0.24
C TYR A 59 10.45 8.59 -0.67
N ASN A 60 11.12 7.62 -0.07
CA ASN A 60 11.61 6.44 -0.74
C ASN A 60 10.57 5.33 -0.59
N VAL A 61 9.91 4.97 -1.67
CA VAL A 61 8.83 3.97 -1.65
C VAL A 61 9.29 2.67 -2.30
N ARG A 62 9.01 1.56 -1.64
CA ARG A 62 9.20 0.22 -2.17
C ARG A 62 7.91 -0.57 -2.04
N ILE A 63 7.48 -1.21 -3.11
CA ILE A 63 6.30 -2.07 -3.14
C ILE A 63 6.80 -3.52 -3.18
N VAL A 64 6.33 -4.33 -2.23
CA VAL A 64 6.61 -5.76 -2.17
C VAL A 64 5.65 -6.46 -3.13
N GLN A 65 6.18 -7.37 -3.94
CA GLN A 65 5.38 -8.36 -4.66
C GLN A 65 5.43 -9.64 -3.84
N GLU A 66 4.30 -9.98 -3.25
CA GLU A 66 4.18 -11.19 -2.44
C GLU A 66 4.04 -12.42 -3.33
N PRO A 67 4.76 -13.52 -3.03
CA PRO A 67 4.58 -14.79 -3.75
C PRO A 67 3.17 -15.37 -3.67
N MET A 68 2.43 -15.08 -2.59
CA MET A 68 1.08 -15.58 -2.29
C MET A 68 1.00 -17.11 -2.19
N THR A 69 2.16 -17.77 -2.02
CA THR A 69 2.32 -19.24 -1.94
C THR A 69 2.30 -19.74 -0.50
N SER A 70 2.84 -18.95 0.44
CA SER A 70 2.76 -19.22 1.87
C SER A 70 2.98 -17.94 2.68
N PHE A 71 2.38 -17.86 3.86
CA PHE A 71 2.58 -16.75 4.79
C PHE A 71 4.06 -16.49 5.10
N ALA A 72 4.84 -17.56 5.28
CA ALA A 72 6.26 -17.44 5.59
C ALA A 72 7.08 -16.81 4.44
N GLU A 73 6.75 -17.12 3.18
CA GLU A 73 7.41 -16.53 2.01
C GLU A 73 7.01 -15.08 1.82
N ASP A 74 5.75 -14.72 2.05
CA ASP A 74 5.26 -13.35 1.98
C ASP A 74 5.91 -12.47 3.07
N VAL A 75 6.00 -12.98 4.31
CA VAL A 75 6.74 -12.35 5.40
C VAL A 75 8.23 -12.20 5.06
N ALA A 76 8.85 -13.22 4.44
CA ALA A 76 10.25 -13.18 4.04
C ALA A 76 10.50 -12.13 2.95
N ALA A 77 9.63 -12.04 1.93
CA ALA A 77 9.69 -11.02 0.89
C ALA A 77 9.61 -9.61 1.49
N THR A 78 8.67 -9.40 2.40
CA THR A 78 8.49 -8.12 3.12
C THR A 78 9.71 -7.79 3.98
N ARG A 79 10.24 -8.73 4.74
CA ARG A 79 11.46 -8.55 5.55
C ARG A 79 12.68 -8.19 4.69
N ASN A 80 12.82 -8.79 3.51
CA ASN A 80 13.89 -8.46 2.56
C ASN A 80 13.78 -7.01 2.07
N ALA A 81 12.57 -6.52 1.78
CA ALA A 81 12.33 -5.13 1.41
C ALA A 81 12.69 -4.15 2.54
N VAL A 82 12.33 -4.48 3.79
CA VAL A 82 12.70 -3.70 4.98
C VAL A 82 14.23 -3.69 5.17
N VAL A 83 14.91 -4.82 5.02
CA VAL A 83 16.38 -4.90 5.16
C VAL A 83 17.07 -4.06 4.10
N ALA A 84 16.60 -4.09 2.85
CA ALA A 84 17.15 -3.34 1.72
C ALA A 84 16.93 -1.83 1.82
N SER A 85 16.08 -1.35 2.72
CA SER A 85 15.85 0.08 2.95
C SER A 85 16.99 0.68 3.77
N THR A 86 17.40 1.92 3.43
CA THR A 86 18.47 2.66 4.13
C THR A 86 17.90 3.45 5.31
N GLY A 87 17.80 2.85 6.49
CA GLY A 87 17.31 3.55 7.70
C GLY A 87 15.93 3.09 8.15
N PRO A 88 15.23 3.91 8.96
CA PRO A 88 13.90 3.61 9.49
C PRO A 88 12.85 3.45 8.39
N VAL A 89 11.82 2.63 8.66
CA VAL A 89 10.77 2.26 7.69
C VAL A 89 9.39 2.43 8.31
N ILE A 90 8.44 2.97 7.54
CA ILE A 90 7.01 2.80 7.74
C ILE A 90 6.56 1.60 6.91
N LEU A 91 5.91 0.63 7.55
CA LEU A 91 5.42 -0.57 6.89
C LEU A 91 3.91 -0.49 6.71
N VAL A 92 3.45 -0.56 5.46
CA VAL A 92 2.04 -0.39 5.07
C VAL A 92 1.52 -1.71 4.55
N GLY A 93 0.36 -2.16 4.99
CA GLY A 93 -0.29 -3.39 4.51
C GLY A 93 -1.76 -3.16 4.18
N HIS A 94 -2.18 -3.69 3.02
CA HIS A 94 -3.57 -3.71 2.58
C HIS A 94 -4.11 -5.13 2.72
N ASP A 95 -5.38 -5.29 3.11
CA ASP A 95 -6.06 -6.58 3.16
C ASP A 95 -5.23 -7.66 3.90
N TYR A 96 -4.92 -8.79 3.25
CA TYR A 96 -4.04 -9.85 3.75
C TYR A 96 -2.62 -9.32 4.09
N GLY A 97 -2.12 -8.34 3.34
CA GLY A 97 -0.84 -7.68 3.63
C GLY A 97 -0.77 -7.10 5.05
N GLY A 98 -1.91 -6.81 5.69
CA GLY A 98 -1.99 -6.44 7.10
C GLY A 98 -1.53 -7.56 8.04
N SER A 99 -1.91 -8.81 7.76
CA SER A 99 -1.41 -9.98 8.50
C SER A 99 0.10 -10.14 8.33
N VAL A 100 0.60 -9.93 7.11
CA VAL A 100 2.04 -10.00 6.79
C VAL A 100 2.84 -8.93 7.52
N ILE A 101 2.37 -7.66 7.54
CA ILE A 101 3.07 -6.58 8.24
C ILE A 101 3.01 -6.75 9.76
N THR A 102 1.98 -7.41 10.28
CA THR A 102 1.89 -7.73 11.72
C THR A 102 3.09 -8.56 12.17
N GLU A 103 3.53 -9.53 11.38
CA GLU A 103 4.73 -10.31 11.69
C GLU A 103 6.03 -9.65 11.21
N ALA A 104 6.07 -9.18 9.96
CA ALA A 104 7.28 -8.61 9.39
C ALA A 104 7.72 -7.32 10.12
N GLY A 105 6.76 -6.61 10.70
CA GLY A 105 6.96 -5.36 11.42
C GLY A 105 7.72 -5.45 12.75
N ALA A 106 7.93 -6.65 13.31
CA ALA A 106 8.69 -6.83 14.55
C ALA A 106 10.19 -6.50 14.44
N ARG A 107 10.65 -6.02 13.28
CA ARG A 107 12.05 -5.63 13.06
C ARG A 107 12.35 -4.23 13.62
N PRO A 108 13.55 -3.98 14.17
CA PRO A 108 13.91 -2.67 14.77
C PRO A 108 13.86 -1.48 13.80
N LYS A 109 14.08 -1.73 12.49
CA LYS A 109 13.96 -0.70 11.45
C LYS A 109 12.54 -0.19 11.26
N VAL A 110 11.52 -1.02 11.50
CA VAL A 110 10.12 -0.62 11.37
C VAL A 110 9.75 0.26 12.55
N LYS A 111 9.26 1.46 12.29
CA LYS A 111 8.94 2.48 13.29
C LYS A 111 7.45 2.65 13.52
N ALA A 112 6.64 2.41 12.50
CA ALA A 112 5.19 2.39 12.61
C ALA A 112 4.58 1.46 11.55
N LEU A 113 3.33 1.07 11.78
CA LEU A 113 2.53 0.22 10.92
C LEU A 113 1.32 1.02 10.41
N VAL A 114 0.97 0.82 9.14
CA VAL A 114 -0.25 1.40 8.54
C VAL A 114 -1.08 0.29 7.95
N TYR A 115 -2.27 0.08 8.48
CA TYR A 115 -3.25 -0.92 8.03
C TYR A 115 -4.28 -0.24 7.13
N VAL A 116 -4.40 -0.66 5.90
CA VAL A 116 -5.30 -0.07 4.90
C VAL A 116 -6.37 -1.09 4.54
N ALA A 117 -7.61 -0.93 5.04
CA ALA A 117 -8.69 -1.91 4.86
C ALA A 117 -8.21 -3.36 5.10
N ALA A 118 -7.45 -3.58 6.17
CA ALA A 118 -6.57 -4.73 6.32
C ALA A 118 -6.86 -5.56 7.57
N PHE A 119 -6.48 -6.83 7.51
CA PHE A 119 -6.46 -7.71 8.68
C PHE A 119 -5.34 -7.31 9.64
N GLN A 120 -5.61 -7.40 10.94
CA GLN A 120 -4.66 -7.12 12.02
C GLN A 120 -4.75 -8.21 13.07
N PRO A 121 -4.17 -9.41 12.81
CA PRO A 121 -4.23 -10.53 13.73
C PRO A 121 -3.45 -10.28 15.02
N ASP A 122 -3.93 -10.89 16.10
CA ASP A 122 -3.21 -11.04 17.37
C ASP A 122 -2.60 -12.45 17.49
N ALA A 123 -1.92 -12.72 18.59
CA ALA A 123 -1.28 -14.01 18.86
C ALA A 123 -2.29 -15.18 18.75
N GLY A 124 -1.95 -16.15 17.90
CA GLY A 124 -2.80 -17.32 17.64
C GLY A 124 -3.96 -17.10 16.69
N GLU A 125 -4.18 -15.89 16.19
CA GLU A 125 -5.19 -15.61 15.17
C GLU A 125 -4.57 -15.71 13.77
N ASN A 126 -5.33 -16.22 12.80
CA ASN A 126 -4.98 -16.16 11.39
C ASN A 126 -6.03 -15.39 10.59
N THR A 127 -5.72 -15.09 9.34
CA THR A 127 -6.59 -14.30 8.46
C THR A 127 -7.97 -14.97 8.25
N ASN A 128 -8.02 -16.28 8.06
CA ASN A 128 -9.28 -17.01 7.91
C ASN A 128 -10.17 -16.92 9.16
N GLN A 129 -9.59 -17.11 10.36
CA GLN A 129 -10.33 -17.01 11.62
C GLN A 129 -10.90 -15.60 11.82
N LEU A 130 -10.12 -14.56 11.50
CA LEU A 130 -10.61 -13.18 11.58
C LEU A 130 -11.73 -12.92 10.57
N ALA A 131 -11.57 -13.36 9.31
CA ALA A 131 -12.60 -13.22 8.28
C ALA A 131 -13.91 -13.92 8.65
N ASP A 132 -13.84 -15.04 9.39
CA ASP A 132 -15.00 -15.82 9.85
C ASP A 132 -15.56 -15.35 11.20
N SER A 133 -14.90 -14.42 11.89
CA SER A 133 -15.31 -13.98 13.24
C SER A 133 -16.53 -13.06 13.26
N MET A 134 -16.86 -12.45 12.12
CA MET A 134 -18.03 -11.57 11.94
C MET A 134 -18.78 -11.92 10.64
N PRO A 135 -20.04 -11.49 10.48
CA PRO A 135 -20.76 -11.69 9.23
C PRO A 135 -19.99 -11.14 8.04
N LYS A 136 -19.79 -11.96 7.01
CA LYS A 136 -19.10 -11.57 5.79
C LYS A 136 -20.00 -10.65 4.95
N PRO A 137 -19.49 -9.52 4.46
CA PRO A 137 -20.27 -8.63 3.59
C PRO A 137 -20.57 -9.25 2.21
N SER A 138 -19.72 -10.18 1.74
CA SER A 138 -19.85 -10.87 0.47
C SER A 138 -19.44 -12.34 0.57
N ASP A 139 -20.03 -13.17 -0.28
CA ASP A 139 -19.68 -14.57 -0.50
C ASP A 139 -18.86 -14.80 -1.79
N ALA A 140 -18.29 -13.74 -2.35
CA ALA A 140 -17.61 -13.78 -3.66
C ALA A 140 -16.23 -14.45 -3.65
N ILE A 141 -15.62 -14.65 -2.48
CA ILE A 141 -14.37 -15.41 -2.37
C ILE A 141 -14.68 -16.89 -2.55
N LYS A 142 -14.04 -17.51 -3.54
CA LYS A 142 -14.20 -18.92 -3.91
C LYS A 142 -12.87 -19.66 -3.79
N THR A 143 -12.94 -20.99 -3.79
CA THR A 143 -11.76 -21.86 -3.75
C THR A 143 -11.60 -22.65 -5.04
N THR A 144 -10.37 -22.81 -5.49
CA THR A 144 -10.02 -23.74 -6.56
C THR A 144 -9.79 -25.16 -6.02
N PHE A 145 -9.80 -26.16 -6.88
CA PHE A 145 -9.56 -27.55 -6.47
C PHE A 145 -8.12 -27.79 -5.97
N ASP A 146 -7.18 -26.94 -6.37
CA ASP A 146 -5.76 -27.03 -5.98
C ASP A 146 -5.40 -26.15 -4.77
N GLY A 147 -6.42 -25.65 -4.06
CA GLY A 147 -6.23 -25.00 -2.76
C GLY A 147 -5.87 -23.51 -2.80
N HIS A 148 -6.36 -22.81 -3.79
CA HIS A 148 -6.23 -21.35 -3.86
C HIS A 148 -7.58 -20.66 -3.66
N TYR A 149 -7.52 -19.44 -3.12
CA TYR A 149 -8.61 -18.49 -3.16
C TYR A 149 -8.57 -17.67 -4.44
N TYR A 150 -9.73 -17.35 -4.97
CA TYR A 150 -9.94 -16.32 -5.99
C TYR A 150 -11.23 -15.55 -5.68
N PHE A 151 -11.34 -14.35 -6.17
CA PHE A 151 -12.56 -13.57 -6.08
C PHE A 151 -13.41 -13.82 -7.33
N ASP A 152 -14.72 -14.08 -7.20
CA ASP A 152 -15.60 -14.32 -8.33
C ASP A 152 -15.54 -13.13 -9.31
N PRO A 153 -15.06 -13.31 -10.56
CA PRO A 153 -14.92 -12.21 -11.51
C PRO A 153 -16.24 -11.45 -11.78
N ALA A 154 -17.38 -12.14 -11.71
CA ALA A 154 -18.69 -11.53 -11.91
C ALA A 154 -19.10 -10.58 -10.76
N ARG A 155 -18.51 -10.75 -9.59
CA ARG A 155 -18.77 -9.96 -8.39
C ARG A 155 -17.67 -8.95 -8.09
N PHE A 156 -16.50 -9.05 -8.76
CA PHE A 156 -15.32 -8.26 -8.44
C PHE A 156 -15.58 -6.75 -8.47
N GLY A 157 -16.22 -6.25 -9.54
CA GLY A 157 -16.56 -4.84 -9.65
C GLY A 157 -17.46 -4.35 -8.52
N ALA A 158 -18.52 -5.10 -8.19
CA ALA A 158 -19.48 -4.67 -7.18
C ALA A 158 -18.96 -4.78 -5.75
N ASP A 159 -18.22 -5.86 -5.44
CA ASP A 159 -17.90 -6.20 -4.06
C ASP A 159 -16.46 -5.81 -3.67
N TYR A 160 -15.50 -5.87 -4.62
CA TYR A 160 -14.11 -5.52 -4.35
C TYR A 160 -13.82 -4.03 -4.58
N ALA A 161 -14.37 -3.47 -5.67
CA ALA A 161 -13.97 -2.15 -6.18
C ALA A 161 -15.18 -1.33 -6.70
N GLY A 162 -16.26 -1.26 -5.90
CA GLY A 162 -17.54 -0.68 -6.30
C GLY A 162 -17.51 0.81 -6.64
N ASP A 163 -16.49 1.51 -6.21
CA ASP A 163 -16.25 2.94 -6.48
C ASP A 163 -15.27 3.21 -7.64
N LEU A 164 -14.84 2.16 -8.35
CA LEU A 164 -14.00 2.28 -9.55
C LEU A 164 -14.82 2.10 -10.84
N PRO A 165 -14.40 2.68 -11.97
CA PRO A 165 -15.08 2.51 -13.25
C PRO A 165 -14.95 1.07 -13.77
N SER A 166 -16.00 0.57 -14.44
CA SER A 166 -16.12 -0.83 -14.88
C SER A 166 -14.97 -1.31 -15.76
N ASN A 167 -14.47 -0.47 -16.68
CA ASN A 167 -13.33 -0.84 -17.52
C ASN A 167 -12.06 -1.18 -16.73
N ARG A 168 -11.92 -0.62 -15.52
CA ARG A 168 -10.82 -0.94 -14.61
C ARG A 168 -11.11 -2.22 -13.81
N THR A 169 -12.31 -2.33 -13.27
CA THR A 169 -12.69 -3.51 -12.47
C THR A 169 -12.78 -4.77 -13.30
N ASP A 170 -13.22 -4.67 -14.57
CA ASP A 170 -13.23 -5.81 -15.50
C ASP A 170 -11.82 -6.35 -15.77
N PHE A 171 -10.83 -5.45 -15.91
CA PHE A 171 -9.43 -5.86 -16.05
C PHE A 171 -8.89 -6.49 -14.74
N MET A 172 -9.16 -5.86 -13.59
CA MET A 172 -8.73 -6.38 -12.28
C MET A 172 -9.31 -7.77 -12.02
N ALA A 173 -10.57 -7.99 -12.39
CA ALA A 173 -11.27 -9.27 -12.20
C ALA A 173 -10.60 -10.44 -12.94
N VAL A 174 -9.97 -10.19 -14.09
CA VAL A 174 -9.31 -11.23 -14.91
C VAL A 174 -7.80 -11.30 -14.71
N SER A 175 -7.20 -10.34 -14.01
CA SER A 175 -5.77 -10.26 -13.73
C SER A 175 -5.42 -10.56 -12.27
N GLN A 176 -6.29 -11.25 -11.56
CA GLN A 176 -6.08 -11.60 -10.15
C GLN A 176 -4.82 -12.46 -9.92
N VAL A 177 -4.18 -12.22 -8.79
CA VAL A 177 -3.13 -13.12 -8.26
C VAL A 177 -3.80 -14.09 -7.28
N PRO A 178 -3.88 -15.39 -7.57
CA PRO A 178 -4.45 -16.37 -6.66
C PRO A 178 -3.62 -16.47 -5.37
N ALA A 179 -4.30 -16.58 -4.23
CA ALA A 179 -3.66 -16.74 -2.93
C ALA A 179 -3.90 -18.15 -2.38
N THR A 180 -2.89 -18.79 -1.80
CA THR A 180 -3.10 -20.11 -1.20
C THR A 180 -3.93 -20.04 0.08
N ILE A 181 -4.81 -21.02 0.28
CA ILE A 181 -5.56 -21.18 1.53
C ILE A 181 -4.62 -21.31 2.72
N ALA A 182 -3.46 -21.96 2.51
CA ALA A 182 -2.43 -22.15 3.53
C ALA A 182 -1.82 -20.82 4.02
N ALA A 183 -1.65 -19.84 3.13
CA ALA A 183 -1.16 -18.51 3.52
C ALA A 183 -2.12 -17.80 4.49
N PHE A 184 -3.41 -17.88 4.21
CA PHE A 184 -4.45 -17.29 5.08
C PHE A 184 -4.66 -18.05 6.40
N GLY A 185 -4.34 -19.35 6.43
CA GLY A 185 -4.49 -20.22 7.59
C GLY A 185 -3.31 -20.16 8.58
N ALA A 186 -2.24 -19.47 8.24
CA ALA A 186 -1.09 -19.33 9.14
C ALA A 186 -1.23 -18.11 10.05
N ALA A 187 -0.96 -18.31 11.34
CA ALA A 187 -0.94 -17.23 12.33
C ALA A 187 0.45 -16.59 12.43
N PRO A 188 0.56 -15.26 12.64
CA PRO A 188 1.83 -14.62 12.89
C PRO A 188 2.44 -15.09 14.21
N PHE A 189 3.75 -15.25 14.22
CA PHE A 189 4.51 -15.59 15.42
C PHE A 189 4.84 -14.35 16.26
N SER A 190 5.08 -13.22 15.62
CA SER A 190 5.40 -11.94 16.25
C SER A 190 4.31 -10.92 15.95
N ILE A 191 3.87 -10.19 16.96
CA ILE A 191 2.77 -9.23 16.85
C ILE A 191 3.32 -7.81 16.99
N ALA A 192 3.70 -7.22 15.86
CA ALA A 192 4.42 -5.95 15.86
C ALA A 192 3.63 -4.77 16.42
N TRP A 193 2.29 -4.77 16.30
CA TRP A 193 1.44 -3.69 16.80
C TRP A 193 1.34 -3.64 18.34
N HIS A 194 1.81 -4.67 19.07
CA HIS A 194 1.96 -4.59 20.54
C HIS A 194 3.02 -3.58 20.95
N ASP A 195 4.08 -3.40 20.14
CA ASP A 195 5.25 -2.60 20.48
C ASP A 195 5.42 -1.36 19.60
N LYS A 196 4.60 -1.21 18.56
CA LYS A 196 4.77 -0.15 17.56
C LYS A 196 3.49 0.66 17.36
N PRO A 197 3.60 1.99 17.19
CA PRO A 197 2.47 2.80 16.84
C PRO A 197 1.83 2.30 15.55
N SER A 198 0.49 2.23 15.57
CA SER A 198 -0.30 1.76 14.44
C SER A 198 -1.24 2.86 13.97
N TYR A 199 -1.37 2.98 12.66
CA TYR A 199 -2.31 3.83 11.94
C TYR A 199 -3.19 2.92 11.11
N ALA A 200 -4.44 3.31 10.90
CA ALA A 200 -5.37 2.46 10.17
C ALA A 200 -6.37 3.26 9.35
N ILE A 201 -6.73 2.71 8.20
CA ILE A 201 -7.81 3.18 7.35
C ILE A 201 -8.92 2.14 7.38
N VAL A 202 -10.11 2.57 7.78
CA VAL A 202 -11.37 1.82 7.60
C VAL A 202 -12.01 2.29 6.30
N ALA A 203 -12.18 1.39 5.34
CA ALA A 203 -12.97 1.63 4.15
C ALA A 203 -14.44 1.33 4.48
N THR A 204 -15.30 2.37 4.52
CA THR A 204 -16.65 2.21 5.10
C THR A 204 -17.65 1.50 4.20
N GLU A 205 -17.31 1.31 2.91
CA GLU A 205 -18.11 0.60 1.91
C GLU A 205 -17.41 -0.70 1.46
N ASP A 206 -16.56 -1.25 2.31
CA ASP A 206 -15.79 -2.47 2.05
C ASP A 206 -16.69 -3.72 2.14
N HIS A 207 -16.79 -4.46 1.04
CA HIS A 207 -17.52 -5.72 0.97
C HIS A 207 -16.60 -6.95 0.97
N VAL A 208 -15.30 -6.79 1.26
CA VAL A 208 -14.32 -7.88 1.39
C VAL A 208 -13.96 -8.10 2.85
N VAL A 209 -13.39 -7.08 3.49
CA VAL A 209 -13.12 -7.07 4.93
C VAL A 209 -14.16 -6.18 5.60
N SER A 210 -15.07 -6.79 6.38
CA SER A 210 -16.15 -6.05 7.04
C SER A 210 -15.63 -4.78 7.73
N PRO A 211 -16.23 -3.59 7.50
CA PRO A 211 -15.85 -2.37 8.21
C PRO A 211 -15.95 -2.50 9.73
N ASP A 212 -16.89 -3.30 10.24
CA ASP A 212 -17.03 -3.55 11.67
C ASP A 212 -15.88 -4.41 12.20
N LEU A 213 -15.40 -5.39 11.41
CA LEU A 213 -14.21 -6.15 11.74
C LEU A 213 -12.97 -5.26 11.75
N GLN A 214 -12.80 -4.39 10.74
CA GLN A 214 -11.72 -3.41 10.69
C GLN A 214 -11.72 -2.53 11.95
N ARG A 215 -12.87 -1.93 12.30
CA ARG A 215 -13.02 -1.10 13.51
C ARG A 215 -12.68 -1.87 14.78
N TRP A 216 -13.13 -3.11 14.90
CA TRP A 216 -12.86 -3.95 16.06
C TRP A 216 -11.37 -4.25 16.23
N MET A 217 -10.69 -4.68 15.15
CA MET A 217 -9.25 -4.94 15.17
C MET A 217 -8.45 -3.69 15.53
N TYR A 218 -8.76 -2.56 14.92
CA TYR A 218 -8.01 -1.31 15.10
C TYR A 218 -8.27 -0.67 16.47
N LYS A 219 -9.46 -0.85 17.02
CA LYS A 219 -9.78 -0.41 18.39
C LYS A 219 -8.96 -1.17 19.42
N ARG A 220 -8.84 -2.49 19.31
CA ARG A 220 -8.07 -3.31 20.26
C ARG A 220 -6.57 -2.99 20.24
N SER A 221 -6.03 -2.64 19.08
CA SER A 221 -4.63 -2.26 18.93
C SER A 221 -4.32 -0.82 19.33
N GLY A 222 -5.35 0.01 19.58
CA GLY A 222 -5.18 1.44 19.83
C GLY A 222 -4.67 2.21 18.63
N ALA A 223 -4.92 1.73 17.40
CA ALA A 223 -4.49 2.39 16.18
C ALA A 223 -5.15 3.77 16.02
N LYS A 224 -4.41 4.73 15.44
CA LYS A 224 -4.98 6.01 14.99
C LYS A 224 -5.78 5.77 13.72
N VAL A 225 -7.12 5.77 13.84
CA VAL A 225 -8.04 5.39 12.77
C VAL A 225 -8.48 6.60 11.95
N THR A 226 -8.52 6.44 10.62
CA THR A 226 -9.18 7.32 9.65
C THR A 226 -10.22 6.52 8.90
N GLU A 227 -11.48 6.96 8.90
CA GLU A 227 -12.53 6.32 8.08
C GLU A 227 -12.65 7.05 6.74
N ILE A 228 -12.76 6.28 5.65
CA ILE A 228 -12.87 6.77 4.29
C ILE A 228 -14.08 6.09 3.63
N SER A 229 -14.98 6.90 3.03
CA SER A 229 -16.06 6.37 2.18
C SER A 229 -15.44 5.88 0.88
N ALA A 230 -15.17 4.58 0.84
CA ALA A 230 -14.54 3.88 -0.27
C ALA A 230 -14.83 2.38 -0.20
N SER A 231 -14.73 1.71 -1.34
CA SER A 231 -14.71 0.24 -1.44
C SER A 231 -13.43 -0.35 -0.85
N HIS A 232 -13.27 -1.67 -0.94
CA HIS A 232 -12.05 -2.35 -0.50
C HIS A 232 -10.78 -1.85 -1.22
N ALA A 233 -10.89 -1.43 -2.49
CA ALA A 233 -9.79 -0.89 -3.30
C ALA A 233 -9.49 0.60 -2.99
N VAL A 234 -9.50 0.99 -1.70
CA VAL A 234 -9.35 2.37 -1.23
C VAL A 234 -8.04 3.03 -1.65
N GLU A 235 -6.95 2.26 -1.79
CA GLU A 235 -5.65 2.74 -2.27
C GLU A 235 -5.68 3.18 -3.73
N ILE A 236 -6.66 2.67 -4.48
CA ILE A 236 -6.87 2.98 -5.89
C ILE A 236 -7.87 4.12 -6.06
N SER A 237 -8.96 4.11 -5.30
CA SER A 237 -10.05 5.08 -5.44
C SER A 237 -9.81 6.38 -4.67
N GLN A 238 -9.06 6.32 -3.55
CA GLN A 238 -8.78 7.46 -2.66
C GLN A 238 -7.27 7.62 -2.35
N PRO A 239 -6.40 7.60 -3.37
CA PRO A 239 -4.94 7.52 -3.18
C PRO A 239 -4.37 8.69 -2.39
N GLU A 240 -4.92 9.91 -2.53
CA GLU A 240 -4.47 11.07 -1.78
C GLU A 240 -4.80 10.95 -0.28
N ALA A 241 -5.96 10.36 0.05
CA ALA A 241 -6.35 10.14 1.45
C ALA A 241 -5.46 9.07 2.08
N VAL A 242 -5.19 7.99 1.36
CA VAL A 242 -4.26 6.94 1.81
C VAL A 242 -2.85 7.48 2.00
N ALA A 243 -2.32 8.26 1.03
CA ALA A 243 -1.00 8.88 1.15
C ALA A 243 -0.90 9.78 2.39
N ARG A 244 -1.92 10.59 2.70
CA ARG A 244 -1.93 11.43 3.91
C ARG A 244 -1.81 10.64 5.21
N VAL A 245 -2.45 9.48 5.33
CA VAL A 245 -2.33 8.63 6.54
C VAL A 245 -0.92 8.03 6.64
N ILE A 246 -0.32 7.64 5.52
CA ILE A 246 1.07 7.15 5.47
C ILE A 246 2.04 8.27 5.87
N GLU A 247 1.85 9.49 5.38
CA GLU A 247 2.64 10.67 5.74
C GLU A 247 2.53 11.03 7.23
N ASP A 248 1.32 10.95 7.79
CA ASP A 248 1.08 11.18 9.21
C ASP A 248 1.84 10.16 10.07
N ALA A 249 1.82 8.88 9.67
CA ALA A 249 2.61 7.85 10.31
C ALA A 249 4.13 8.13 10.20
N ALA A 250 4.59 8.54 9.02
CA ALA A 250 6.00 8.83 8.77
C ALA A 250 6.51 10.03 9.60
N LEU A 251 5.68 11.04 9.77
CA LEU A 251 6.02 12.26 10.52
C LEU A 251 6.14 12.01 12.02
N HIS A 252 5.27 11.15 12.59
CA HIS A 252 5.16 10.96 14.04
C HIS A 252 5.81 9.66 14.56
N ALA A 253 6.35 8.81 13.69
CA ALA A 253 7.10 7.61 14.08
C ALA A 253 8.50 7.99 14.58
N ASN A 254 8.79 7.69 15.84
CA ASN A 254 10.08 7.93 16.51
C ASN A 254 10.96 6.68 16.55
#